data_e7c273f28d49129c1ced246d3d859df1
#
_entry.id   e7c273f28d49129c1ced246d3d859df1
#
_cell.length_a   1.000
_cell.length_b   1.000
_cell.length_c   1.000
_cell.angle_alpha   90.00
_cell.angle_beta   90.00
_cell.angle_gamma   90.00
#
_symmetry.space_group_name_H-M   'P 1'
#
loop_
_entity.id
_entity.type
_entity.pdbx_description
1 polymer ?
#
loop_
_entity_poly.entity_id
_entity_poly.type
_entity_poly.pdbx_seq_one_letter_code
_entity_poly.pdbx_strand_id
1 'polypeptide(L)'
;MTVINPGGNMSDPIFHNFSSAPTHVAPFSHAVESDGWIQITGQMPTDPDDDSAPLAEGVEAQTRRVMDNLIIVLEGLGLGLEHVLSTRVYITEFKRDYEDMNNTYKSYFPEDRRPARTCIGVTGLARDALVEIDMVAKRPD
;
A
#
# COMPACT_ATOMS: atom_id res chain seq x y z
N MET A 1 -4.17 17.51 -6.90
CA MET A 1 -4.24 18.56 -7.94
C MET A 1 -3.19 18.28 -9.00
N THR A 2 -3.55 18.43 -10.25
CA THR A 2 -2.63 18.25 -11.36
C THR A 2 -2.01 19.58 -11.73
N VAL A 3 -0.68 19.59 -11.85
CA VAL A 3 0.05 20.76 -12.30
C VAL A 3 0.33 20.62 -13.80
N ILE A 4 -0.12 21.60 -14.57
CA ILE A 4 0.09 21.62 -16.03
C ILE A 4 1.38 22.37 -16.31
N ASN A 5 2.27 21.76 -17.07
CA ASN A 5 3.49 22.42 -17.53
C ASN A 5 3.16 23.66 -18.37
N PRO A 6 4.03 24.65 -18.41
CA PRO A 6 3.78 25.84 -19.21
C PRO A 6 3.47 25.56 -20.68
N GLY A 7 3.92 24.44 -21.23
CA GLY A 7 3.57 24.03 -22.57
C GLY A 7 2.16 23.48 -22.73
N GLY A 8 1.44 23.23 -21.61
CA GLY A 8 0.07 22.77 -21.60
C GLY A 8 -0.13 21.32 -22.01
N ASN A 9 0.93 20.56 -22.30
CA ASN A 9 0.84 19.22 -22.88
C ASN A 9 0.97 18.12 -21.86
N MET A 10 1.61 18.37 -20.72
CA MET A 10 1.95 17.34 -19.77
C MET A 10 1.68 17.82 -18.36
N SER A 11 1.26 16.91 -17.55
CA SER A 11 1.08 17.14 -16.12
C SER A 11 2.34 16.72 -15.40
N ASP A 12 2.80 17.53 -14.45
CA ASP A 12 3.82 17.10 -13.52
C ASP A 12 3.23 16.06 -12.57
N PRO A 13 4.03 15.11 -12.09
CA PRO A 13 3.57 14.19 -11.07
C PRO A 13 3.10 14.94 -9.82
N ILE A 14 2.07 14.40 -9.17
CA ILE A 14 1.58 14.90 -7.89
C ILE A 14 2.12 13.99 -6.79
N PHE A 15 2.80 14.59 -5.80
CA PHE A 15 3.38 13.87 -4.68
C PHE A 15 2.45 14.01 -3.48
N HIS A 16 1.82 12.92 -3.09
CA HIS A 16 0.83 12.90 -2.04
C HIS A 16 1.43 12.47 -0.71
N ASN A 17 1.17 13.26 0.34
CA ASN A 17 1.57 12.94 1.69
C ASN A 17 0.40 13.26 2.62
N PHE A 18 0.03 12.32 3.48
CA PHE A 18 -1.14 12.43 4.33
C PHE A 18 -0.76 12.31 5.79
N SER A 19 -1.21 13.26 6.61
CA SER A 19 -0.97 13.22 8.05
C SER A 19 -1.70 12.07 8.75
N SER A 20 -2.78 11.58 8.15
CA SER A 20 -3.56 10.46 8.68
C SER A 20 -2.91 9.10 8.41
N ALA A 21 -2.00 9.02 7.44
CA ALA A 21 -1.31 7.78 7.10
C ALA A 21 -0.11 7.56 8.02
N PRO A 22 0.42 6.34 8.08
CA PRO A 22 1.61 6.09 8.89
C PRO A 22 2.75 7.02 8.53
N THR A 23 3.50 7.46 9.55
CA THR A 23 4.68 8.31 9.37
C THR A 23 5.69 7.61 8.47
N HIS A 24 6.35 8.38 7.60
CA HIS A 24 7.39 7.85 6.73
C HIS A 24 8.55 7.30 7.54
N VAL A 25 8.93 6.07 7.26
CA VAL A 25 10.09 5.43 7.92
C VAL A 25 11.39 5.67 7.14
N ALA A 26 11.28 6.28 5.96
CA ALA A 26 12.41 6.55 5.07
C ALA A 26 11.99 7.71 4.13
N PRO A 27 12.89 8.21 3.27
CA PRO A 27 12.58 9.36 2.41
C PRO A 27 11.75 8.96 1.18
N PHE A 28 10.44 9.03 1.32
CA PHE A 28 9.50 8.74 0.22
C PHE A 28 8.17 9.48 0.45
N SER A 29 7.37 9.59 -0.60
CA SER A 29 5.98 10.06 -0.50
C SER A 29 5.05 8.89 -0.27
N HIS A 30 3.87 9.12 0.29
CA HIS A 30 2.86 8.06 0.45
C HIS A 30 2.38 7.55 -0.91
N ALA A 31 2.24 8.44 -1.88
CA ALA A 31 1.82 8.07 -3.22
C ALA A 31 2.30 9.11 -4.23
N VAL A 32 2.49 8.69 -5.48
CA VAL A 32 2.83 9.58 -6.58
C VAL A 32 1.86 9.31 -7.72
N GLU A 33 1.28 10.37 -8.25
CA GLU A 33 0.24 10.28 -9.26
C GLU A 33 0.65 10.99 -10.55
N SER A 34 0.39 10.34 -11.70
CA SER A 34 0.59 10.92 -13.02
C SER A 34 -0.51 10.41 -13.94
N ASP A 35 -1.24 11.33 -14.57
CA ASP A 35 -2.33 11.01 -15.50
C ASP A 35 -3.38 10.05 -14.92
N GLY A 36 -3.66 10.18 -13.63
CA GLY A 36 -4.61 9.33 -12.94
C GLY A 36 -4.07 7.97 -12.52
N TRP A 37 -2.84 7.62 -12.92
CA TRP A 37 -2.16 6.43 -12.43
C TRP A 37 -1.45 6.76 -11.12
N ILE A 38 -1.65 5.94 -10.11
CA ILE A 38 -1.15 6.23 -8.77
C ILE A 38 -0.30 5.07 -8.28
N GLN A 39 0.97 5.37 -8.00
CA GLN A 39 1.89 4.44 -7.35
C GLN A 39 1.79 4.68 -5.86
N ILE A 40 1.36 3.67 -5.12
CA ILE A 40 1.23 3.76 -3.66
C ILE A 40 2.40 3.02 -3.04
N THR A 41 3.17 3.75 -2.23
CA THR A 41 4.35 3.21 -1.55
C THR A 41 3.98 2.04 -0.65
N GLY A 42 4.85 1.05 -0.58
CA GLY A 42 4.68 -0.09 0.29
C GLY A 42 4.39 0.33 1.72
N GLN A 43 3.32 -0.20 2.28
CA GLN A 43 2.96 0.04 3.67
C GLN A 43 3.40 -1.15 4.52
N MET A 44 3.90 -0.82 5.68
CA MET A 44 4.32 -1.76 6.71
C MET A 44 3.23 -1.88 7.76
N PRO A 45 3.30 -2.90 8.63
CA PRO A 45 2.28 -3.09 9.67
C PRO A 45 2.47 -2.15 10.87
N THR A 46 2.83 -0.91 10.63
CA THR A 46 3.02 0.09 11.69
C THR A 46 1.69 0.68 12.12
N ASP A 47 1.60 1.08 13.39
CA ASP A 47 0.42 1.77 13.91
C ASP A 47 0.39 3.19 13.33
N PRO A 48 -0.69 3.59 12.65
CA PRO A 48 -0.75 4.92 12.05
C PRO A 48 -0.80 6.06 13.07
N ASP A 49 -1.19 5.76 14.32
CA ASP A 49 -1.26 6.75 15.40
C ASP A 49 -0.01 6.78 16.26
N ASP A 50 0.82 5.75 16.20
CA ASP A 50 2.04 5.67 17.02
C ASP A 50 3.08 4.82 16.27
N ASP A 51 3.94 5.48 15.51
CA ASP A 51 4.97 4.81 14.71
C ASP A 51 6.06 4.15 15.55
N SER A 52 6.11 4.41 16.86
CA SER A 52 7.05 3.76 17.78
C SER A 52 6.46 2.51 18.43
N ALA A 53 5.17 2.25 18.26
CA ALA A 53 4.52 1.09 18.85
C ALA A 53 5.10 -0.20 18.27
N PRO A 54 5.22 -1.28 19.08
CA PRO A 54 5.65 -2.57 18.56
C PRO A 54 4.70 -3.05 17.46
N LEU A 55 5.25 -3.75 16.47
CA LEU A 55 4.42 -4.37 15.44
C LEU A 55 3.57 -5.48 16.05
N ALA A 56 2.37 -5.68 15.51
CA ALA A 56 1.51 -6.79 15.92
C ALA A 56 2.22 -8.13 15.66
N GLU A 57 1.89 -9.13 16.45
CA GLU A 57 2.51 -10.45 16.33
C GLU A 57 1.79 -11.30 15.28
N GLY A 58 2.58 -11.95 14.43
CA GLY A 58 2.09 -12.88 13.43
C GLY A 58 1.68 -12.22 12.13
N VAL A 59 1.75 -13.00 11.06
CA VAL A 59 1.51 -12.48 9.71
C VAL A 59 0.05 -12.08 9.49
N GLU A 60 -0.89 -12.74 10.14
CA GLU A 60 -2.31 -12.40 9.99
C GLU A 60 -2.60 -10.99 10.49
N ALA A 61 -2.20 -10.69 11.74
CA ALA A 61 -2.41 -9.36 12.31
C ALA A 61 -1.62 -8.29 11.55
N GLN A 62 -0.40 -8.60 11.12
CA GLN A 62 0.40 -7.68 10.34
C GLN A 62 -0.21 -7.40 8.96
N THR A 63 -0.75 -8.42 8.30
CA THR A 63 -1.41 -8.25 7.00
C THR A 63 -2.63 -7.33 7.13
N ARG A 64 -3.43 -7.50 8.18
CA ARG A 64 -4.56 -6.60 8.45
C ARG A 64 -4.09 -5.17 8.61
N ARG A 65 -3.05 -4.96 9.40
CA ARG A 65 -2.54 -3.61 9.64
C ARG A 65 -2.02 -2.98 8.35
N VAL A 66 -1.31 -3.74 7.55
CA VAL A 66 -0.81 -3.26 6.25
C VAL A 66 -1.97 -2.85 5.35
N MET A 67 -2.99 -3.71 5.21
CA MET A 67 -4.15 -3.41 4.36
C MET A 67 -4.92 -2.21 4.87
N ASP A 68 -5.11 -2.10 6.18
CA ASP A 68 -5.78 -0.96 6.78
C ASP A 68 -4.99 0.33 6.54
N ASN A 69 -3.66 0.28 6.62
CA ASN A 69 -2.81 1.42 6.32
C ASN A 69 -2.91 1.86 4.85
N LEU A 70 -2.98 0.89 3.94
CA LEU A 70 -3.19 1.18 2.51
C LEU A 70 -4.55 1.83 2.27
N ILE A 71 -5.58 1.38 2.97
CA ILE A 71 -6.91 1.99 2.90
C ILE A 71 -6.87 3.45 3.35
N ILE A 72 -6.11 3.76 4.40
CA ILE A 72 -5.94 5.15 4.86
C ILE A 72 -5.34 6.01 3.73
N VAL A 73 -4.32 5.52 3.06
CA VAL A 73 -3.70 6.24 1.92
C VAL A 73 -4.72 6.41 0.79
N LEU A 74 -5.44 5.35 0.43
CA LEU A 74 -6.46 5.41 -0.61
C LEU A 74 -7.55 6.42 -0.26
N GLU A 75 -8.02 6.43 0.97
CA GLU A 75 -9.02 7.41 1.42
C GLU A 75 -8.51 8.83 1.30
N GLY A 76 -7.24 9.07 1.63
CA GLY A 76 -6.60 10.37 1.43
C GLY A 76 -6.60 10.80 -0.05
N LEU A 77 -6.53 9.82 -0.96
CA LEU A 77 -6.60 10.08 -2.40
C LEU A 77 -8.03 10.23 -2.92
N GLY A 78 -9.03 10.01 -2.07
CA GLY A 78 -10.43 9.98 -2.49
C GLY A 78 -10.81 8.69 -3.20
N LEU A 79 -10.09 7.61 -2.95
CA LEU A 79 -10.25 6.32 -3.60
C LEU A 79 -10.52 5.22 -2.59
N GLY A 80 -10.82 4.02 -3.10
CA GLY A 80 -10.99 2.83 -2.31
C GLY A 80 -10.31 1.64 -2.99
N LEU A 81 -10.43 0.46 -2.37
CA LEU A 81 -9.82 -0.75 -2.90
C LEU A 81 -10.34 -1.12 -4.29
N GLU A 82 -11.56 -0.70 -4.64
CA GLU A 82 -12.13 -0.92 -5.97
C GLU A 82 -11.35 -0.24 -7.10
N HIS A 83 -10.50 0.70 -6.78
CA HIS A 83 -9.67 1.42 -7.75
C HIS A 83 -8.28 0.82 -7.91
N VAL A 84 -7.95 -0.21 -7.12
CA VAL A 84 -6.63 -0.84 -7.15
C VAL A 84 -6.56 -1.83 -8.31
N LEU A 85 -5.55 -1.68 -9.16
CA LEU A 85 -5.34 -2.55 -10.32
C LEU A 85 -4.37 -3.69 -10.01
N SER A 86 -3.35 -3.42 -9.23
CA SER A 86 -2.35 -4.43 -8.90
C SER A 86 -1.74 -4.21 -7.53
N THR A 87 -1.28 -5.29 -6.93
CA THR A 87 -0.56 -5.27 -5.66
C THR A 87 0.71 -6.10 -5.77
N ARG A 88 1.71 -5.75 -4.96
CA ARG A 88 2.88 -6.60 -4.74
C ARG A 88 2.98 -6.86 -3.25
N VAL A 89 3.10 -8.15 -2.91
CA VAL A 89 3.18 -8.60 -1.52
C VAL A 89 4.55 -9.18 -1.27
N TYR A 90 5.21 -8.69 -0.22
CA TYR A 90 6.53 -9.13 0.19
C TYR A 90 6.42 -9.77 1.56
N ILE A 91 6.90 -11.01 1.71
CA ILE A 91 6.88 -11.70 2.99
C ILE A 91 8.25 -12.30 3.29
N THR A 92 8.66 -12.23 4.56
CA THR A 92 9.99 -12.69 4.97
C THR A 92 10.05 -14.19 5.24
N GLU A 93 8.94 -14.78 5.66
CA GLU A 93 8.84 -16.20 5.98
C GLU A 93 7.83 -16.86 5.03
N PHE A 94 8.18 -16.93 3.77
CA PHE A 94 7.25 -17.29 2.69
C PHE A 94 6.55 -18.62 2.94
N LYS A 95 7.32 -19.68 3.20
CA LYS A 95 6.74 -21.02 3.35
C LYS A 95 5.84 -21.14 4.58
N ARG A 96 6.20 -20.46 5.65
CA ARG A 96 5.42 -20.49 6.89
C ARG A 96 4.15 -19.66 6.78
N ASP A 97 4.22 -18.48 6.15
CA ASP A 97 3.21 -17.45 6.29
C ASP A 97 2.32 -17.25 5.07
N TYR A 98 2.66 -17.85 3.94
CA TYR A 98 1.97 -17.58 2.66
C TYR A 98 0.47 -17.83 2.73
N GLU A 99 0.07 -18.98 3.27
CA GLU A 99 -1.35 -19.35 3.34
C GLU A 99 -2.14 -18.43 4.28
N ASP A 100 -1.61 -18.16 5.46
CA ASP A 100 -2.27 -17.30 6.44
C ASP A 100 -2.37 -15.85 5.92
N MET A 101 -1.32 -15.36 5.28
CA MET A 101 -1.36 -14.05 4.64
C MET A 101 -2.44 -14.02 3.56
N ASN A 102 -2.50 -15.03 2.69
CA ASN A 102 -3.51 -15.10 1.64
C ASN A 102 -4.93 -15.09 2.19
N ASN A 103 -5.18 -15.84 3.25
CA ASN A 103 -6.51 -15.90 3.87
C ASN A 103 -6.95 -14.54 4.40
N THR A 104 -6.02 -13.78 4.96
CA THR A 104 -6.32 -12.44 5.45
C THR A 104 -6.48 -11.46 4.29
N TYR A 105 -5.55 -11.47 3.35
CA TYR A 105 -5.55 -10.58 2.18
C TYR A 105 -6.86 -10.72 1.39
N LYS A 106 -7.28 -11.94 1.09
CA LYS A 106 -8.47 -12.15 0.26
C LYS A 106 -9.75 -11.60 0.88
N SER A 107 -9.79 -11.43 2.20
CA SER A 107 -10.97 -10.90 2.88
C SER A 107 -11.24 -9.43 2.55
N TYR A 108 -10.26 -8.73 1.98
CA TYR A 108 -10.39 -7.32 1.62
C TYR A 108 -10.97 -7.09 0.22
N PHE A 109 -11.08 -8.12 -0.61
CA PHE A 109 -11.53 -7.99 -1.99
C PHE A 109 -12.65 -8.97 -2.31
N PRO A 110 -13.70 -8.53 -3.04
CA PRO A 110 -14.69 -9.46 -3.58
C PRO A 110 -14.00 -10.47 -4.50
N GLU A 111 -14.51 -11.68 -4.54
CA GLU A 111 -13.88 -12.78 -5.30
C GLU A 111 -13.72 -12.44 -6.79
N ASP A 112 -14.67 -11.74 -7.38
CA ASP A 112 -14.67 -11.39 -8.79
C ASP A 112 -13.96 -10.06 -9.09
N ARG A 113 -13.38 -9.40 -8.08
CA ARG A 113 -12.74 -8.08 -8.24
C ARG A 113 -11.39 -8.01 -7.55
N ARG A 114 -10.62 -9.06 -7.64
CA ARG A 114 -9.27 -9.11 -7.06
C ARG A 114 -8.26 -8.46 -7.99
N PRO A 115 -7.40 -7.57 -7.49
CA PRO A 115 -6.33 -6.98 -8.29
C PRO A 115 -5.37 -8.05 -8.81
N ALA A 116 -4.69 -7.74 -9.91
CA ALA A 116 -3.52 -8.52 -10.29
C ALA A 116 -2.52 -8.48 -9.13
N ARG A 117 -1.80 -9.59 -8.88
CA ARG A 117 -0.92 -9.66 -7.72
C ARG A 117 0.32 -10.48 -8.00
N THR A 118 1.44 -10.03 -7.43
CA THR A 118 2.65 -10.83 -7.32
C THR A 118 3.01 -10.90 -5.84
N CYS A 119 3.38 -12.09 -5.36
CA CYS A 119 3.86 -12.29 -3.99
C CYS A 119 5.21 -12.97 -4.05
N ILE A 120 6.19 -12.40 -3.33
CA ILE A 120 7.55 -12.94 -3.28
C ILE A 120 8.06 -12.99 -1.85
N GLY A 121 8.93 -13.97 -1.60
CA GLY A 121 9.70 -14.02 -0.37
C GLY A 121 10.90 -13.09 -0.48
N VAL A 122 11.21 -12.40 0.61
CA VAL A 122 12.34 -11.47 0.68
C VAL A 122 13.18 -11.77 1.91
N THR A 123 14.42 -11.31 1.89
CA THR A 123 15.39 -11.61 2.96
C THR A 123 15.17 -10.76 4.22
N GLY A 124 14.44 -9.67 4.11
CA GLY A 124 14.13 -8.81 5.26
C GLY A 124 13.29 -7.62 4.84
N LEU A 125 12.58 -7.06 5.81
CA LEU A 125 11.78 -5.86 5.65
C LEU A 125 12.13 -4.90 6.79
N ALA A 126 11.87 -3.62 6.58
CA ALA A 126 12.13 -2.62 7.62
C ALA A 126 11.40 -2.99 8.90
N ARG A 127 12.03 -2.69 10.04
CA ARG A 127 11.51 -2.96 11.39
C ARG A 127 11.17 -4.43 11.65
N ASP A 128 11.83 -5.34 10.92
CA ASP A 128 11.58 -6.79 11.03
C ASP A 128 10.12 -7.17 10.78
N ALA A 129 9.44 -6.40 9.93
CA ALA A 129 8.08 -6.73 9.53
C ALA A 129 8.05 -8.08 8.79
N LEU A 130 6.96 -8.81 8.94
CA LEU A 130 6.75 -10.08 8.25
C LEU A 130 6.17 -9.88 6.86
N VAL A 131 5.49 -8.77 6.62
CA VAL A 131 4.78 -8.50 5.38
C VAL A 131 4.80 -7.00 5.06
N GLU A 132 4.89 -6.70 3.78
CA GLU A 132 4.75 -5.35 3.22
C GLU A 132 4.00 -5.47 1.91
N ILE A 133 3.15 -4.48 1.59
CA ILE A 133 2.36 -4.49 0.35
C ILE A 133 2.38 -3.10 -0.26
N ASP A 134 2.63 -3.04 -1.58
CA ASP A 134 2.44 -1.82 -2.36
C ASP A 134 1.32 -2.03 -3.39
N MET A 135 0.85 -0.92 -3.97
CA MET A 135 -0.29 -0.95 -4.88
C MET A 135 -0.13 0.03 -6.03
N VAL A 136 -0.81 -0.27 -7.13
CA VAL A 136 -1.06 0.66 -8.21
C VAL A 136 -2.57 0.84 -8.32
N ALA A 137 -3.02 2.09 -8.30
CA ALA A 137 -4.42 2.43 -8.46
C ALA A 137 -4.61 3.34 -9.66
N LYS A 138 -5.84 3.45 -10.14
CA LYS A 138 -6.19 4.33 -11.26
C LYS A 138 -7.45 5.11 -10.90
N ARG A 139 -7.39 6.44 -11.06
CA ARG A 139 -8.59 7.26 -10.89
C ARG A 139 -9.61 6.95 -11.96
N PRO A 140 -10.88 6.87 -11.61
CA PRO A 140 -11.93 6.78 -12.63
C PRO A 140 -11.98 8.08 -13.43
N ASP A 141 -12.40 7.97 -14.67
CA ASP A 141 -12.55 9.12 -15.58
C ASP A 141 -13.70 10.04 -15.17
#